data_7d9f081d4f7295ba6cb2adf1c7e40e44
#
_entry.id   7d9f081d4f7295ba6cb2adf1c7e40e44
#
_cell.length_a   1.000
_cell.length_b   1.000
_cell.length_c   1.000
_cell.angle_alpha   90.00
_cell.angle_beta   90.00
_cell.angle_gamma   90.00
#
_symmetry.space_group_name_H-M   'P 1'
#
loop_
_entity.id
_entity.type
_entity.pdbx_description
1 polymer ?
#
loop_
_entity_poly.entity_id
_entity_poly.type
_entity_poly.pdbx_seq_one_letter_code
_entity_poly.pdbx_strand_id
1 'polypeptide(L)'
;METKVVKQCEAFGVVEVGDLLAFEGKAFLKDLTGATAMEFSVGSLATGVALSFKHRHKQNEEVYVFLSGSGVMTLDGDDFPVASGSVVRVAPSVVRTHRNTGDTPLVFLCFQAKAGSLEQATLDDGELI
;
A
#
# COMPACT_ATOMS: atom_id res chain seq x y z
N MET A 1 6.33 14.22 -9.52
CA MET A 1 7.48 14.16 -8.60
C MET A 1 8.15 12.81 -8.76
N GLU A 2 9.44 12.79 -8.93
CA GLU A 2 10.15 11.55 -9.23
C GLU A 2 10.58 10.82 -7.97
N THR A 3 10.46 9.50 -8.02
CA THR A 3 11.00 8.62 -7.00
C THR A 3 12.52 8.59 -7.12
N LYS A 4 13.21 8.77 -6.00
CA LYS A 4 14.65 8.83 -5.95
C LYS A 4 15.23 7.82 -4.96
N VAL A 5 16.14 6.98 -5.44
CA VAL A 5 16.94 6.11 -4.57
C VAL A 5 18.09 6.94 -4.01
N VAL A 6 18.05 7.19 -2.70
CA VAL A 6 19.09 7.94 -2.00
C VAL A 6 20.29 7.01 -1.71
N LYS A 7 20.01 5.81 -1.25
CA LYS A 7 21.02 4.80 -0.93
C LYS A 7 20.40 3.41 -1.04
N GLN A 8 21.13 2.49 -1.64
CA GLN A 8 20.78 1.06 -1.57
C GLN A 8 22.05 0.24 -1.41
N CYS A 9 22.05 -0.64 -0.44
CA CYS A 9 23.09 -1.62 -0.22
C CYS A 9 22.47 -2.91 0.30
N GLU A 10 23.28 -3.90 0.59
CA GLU A 10 22.78 -5.18 1.09
C GLU A 10 22.03 -5.04 2.43
N ALA A 11 22.48 -4.13 3.29
CA ALA A 11 21.94 -3.98 4.64
C ALA A 11 20.70 -3.10 4.72
N PHE A 12 20.58 -2.09 3.84
CA PHE A 12 19.45 -1.17 3.90
C PHE A 12 19.23 -0.43 2.57
N GLY A 13 18.05 0.16 2.43
CA GLY A 13 17.72 1.03 1.32
C GLY A 13 16.97 2.28 1.80
N VAL A 14 17.27 3.41 1.19
CA VAL A 14 16.60 4.69 1.47
C VAL A 14 16.09 5.25 0.16
N VAL A 15 14.78 5.50 0.09
CA VAL A 15 14.10 5.99 -1.12
C VAL A 15 13.20 7.16 -0.73
N GLU A 16 13.19 8.18 -1.54
CA GLU A 16 12.28 9.31 -1.40
C GLU A 16 11.28 9.31 -2.55
N VAL A 17 10.00 9.41 -2.22
CA VAL A 17 8.90 9.45 -3.22
C VAL A 17 8.31 10.85 -3.35
N GLY A 18 8.84 11.83 -2.60
CA GLY A 18 8.35 13.19 -2.59
C GLY A 18 7.20 13.39 -1.62
N ASP A 19 6.42 14.44 -1.85
CA ASP A 19 5.28 14.77 -1.01
C ASP A 19 4.16 13.75 -1.22
N LEU A 20 3.86 12.96 -0.20
CA LEU A 20 2.82 11.94 -0.28
C LEU A 20 1.43 12.52 -0.52
N LEU A 21 1.15 13.73 -0.01
CA LEU A 21 -0.16 14.35 -0.21
C LEU A 21 -0.37 14.82 -1.65
N ALA A 22 0.72 15.04 -2.40
CA ALA A 22 0.70 15.44 -3.80
C ALA A 22 1.14 14.31 -4.74
N PHE A 23 1.26 13.09 -4.25
CA PHE A 23 1.73 11.96 -5.04
C PHE A 23 0.74 11.64 -6.17
N GLU A 24 1.28 11.42 -7.37
CA GLU A 24 0.51 11.02 -8.54
C GLU A 24 1.01 9.67 -9.07
N GLY A 25 0.07 8.82 -9.50
CA GLY A 25 0.38 7.54 -10.09
C GLY A 25 0.64 6.45 -9.06
N LYS A 26 1.64 5.63 -9.32
CA LYS A 26 1.99 4.50 -8.46
C LYS A 26 3.48 4.24 -8.50
N ALA A 27 4.08 3.96 -7.35
CA ALA A 27 5.47 3.54 -7.24
C ALA A 27 5.57 2.27 -6.40
N PHE A 28 6.18 1.22 -6.98
CA PHE A 28 6.52 0.00 -6.27
C PHE A 28 7.88 0.15 -5.62
N LEU A 29 8.02 -0.21 -4.36
CA LEU A 29 9.16 0.18 -3.54
C LEU A 29 10.04 -0.97 -3.08
N LYS A 30 9.61 -2.21 -3.26
CA LYS A 30 10.42 -3.37 -2.86
C LYS A 30 11.81 -3.35 -3.49
N ASP A 31 11.87 -3.30 -4.82
CA ASP A 31 13.15 -3.39 -5.53
C ASP A 31 14.00 -2.13 -5.31
N LEU A 32 13.37 -0.97 -5.23
CA LEU A 32 14.08 0.30 -5.01
C LEU A 32 14.73 0.38 -3.64
N THR A 33 14.12 -0.25 -2.64
CA THR A 33 14.68 -0.30 -1.27
C THR A 33 15.56 -1.51 -1.02
N GLY A 34 15.45 -2.54 -1.85
CA GLY A 34 16.11 -3.82 -1.61
C GLY A 34 15.38 -4.71 -0.61
N ALA A 35 14.12 -4.42 -0.29
CA ALA A 35 13.33 -5.23 0.62
C ALA A 35 13.12 -6.64 0.08
N THR A 36 13.11 -7.63 0.95
CA THR A 36 12.96 -9.04 0.57
C THR A 36 11.70 -9.70 1.12
N ALA A 37 11.13 -9.13 2.19
CA ALA A 37 10.05 -9.79 2.93
C ALA A 37 8.66 -9.34 2.49
N MET A 38 8.55 -8.26 1.74
CA MET A 38 7.27 -7.71 1.32
C MET A 38 7.42 -6.86 0.07
N GLU A 39 6.38 -6.79 -0.74
CA GLU A 39 6.20 -5.71 -1.71
C GLU A 39 5.38 -4.62 -1.05
N PHE A 40 5.71 -3.39 -1.31
CA PHE A 40 4.92 -2.26 -0.85
C PHE A 40 4.98 -1.14 -1.88
N SER A 41 3.92 -0.34 -1.89
CA SER A 41 3.75 0.70 -2.90
C SER A 41 3.03 1.89 -2.33
N VAL A 42 3.24 3.03 -2.95
CA VAL A 42 2.38 4.20 -2.80
C VAL A 42 1.60 4.38 -4.09
N GLY A 43 0.32 4.70 -3.95
CA GLY A 43 -0.55 4.91 -5.09
C GLY A 43 -1.48 6.09 -4.88
N SER A 44 -1.99 6.62 -5.98
CA SER A 44 -2.94 7.72 -5.96
C SER A 44 -3.96 7.54 -7.08
N LEU A 45 -5.23 7.77 -6.75
CA LEU A 45 -6.31 7.88 -7.73
C LEU A 45 -6.74 9.33 -7.80
N ALA A 46 -6.76 9.89 -9.00
CA ALA A 46 -7.29 11.23 -9.23
C ALA A 46 -8.78 11.31 -8.90
N THR A 47 -9.27 12.50 -8.68
CA THR A 47 -10.69 12.77 -8.42
C THR A 47 -11.58 12.10 -9.46
N GLY A 48 -12.59 11.37 -9.01
CA GLY A 48 -13.56 10.70 -9.86
C GLY A 48 -13.07 9.43 -10.54
N VAL A 49 -11.81 9.02 -10.29
CA VAL A 49 -11.23 7.83 -10.92
C VAL A 49 -11.54 6.59 -10.08
N ALA A 50 -12.00 5.55 -10.75
CA ALA A 50 -12.12 4.21 -10.20
C ALA A 50 -11.10 3.31 -10.88
N LEU A 51 -10.57 2.32 -10.17
CA LEU A 51 -9.78 1.28 -10.82
C LEU A 51 -10.63 0.57 -11.86
N SER A 52 -10.05 0.33 -13.04
CA SER A 52 -10.74 -0.32 -14.16
C SER A 52 -10.85 -1.84 -13.97
N PHE A 53 -10.25 -2.37 -12.92
CA PHE A 53 -10.22 -3.80 -12.66
C PHE A 53 -10.41 -4.09 -11.18
N LYS A 54 -10.78 -5.32 -10.88
CA LYS A 54 -10.76 -5.89 -9.54
C LYS A 54 -9.91 -7.15 -9.58
N HIS A 55 -9.26 -7.47 -8.45
CA HIS A 55 -8.35 -8.59 -8.41
C HIS A 55 -8.34 -9.27 -7.04
N ARG A 56 -7.69 -10.42 -6.99
CA ARG A 56 -7.38 -11.15 -5.76
C ARG A 56 -6.00 -11.78 -5.93
N HIS A 57 -5.43 -12.22 -4.83
CA HIS A 57 -4.14 -12.89 -4.83
C HIS A 57 -4.26 -14.38 -4.57
N LYS A 58 -3.25 -15.14 -4.98
CA LYS A 58 -3.20 -16.58 -4.74
C LYS A 58 -2.72 -16.86 -3.31
N GLN A 59 -1.74 -16.11 -2.83
CA GLN A 59 -1.11 -16.36 -1.53
C GLN A 59 -0.85 -15.11 -0.69
N ASN A 60 -0.81 -13.93 -1.28
CA ASN A 60 -0.41 -12.72 -0.56
C ASN A 60 -1.59 -12.06 0.13
N GLU A 61 -1.38 -11.74 1.40
CA GLU A 61 -2.21 -10.83 2.18
C GLU A 61 -1.79 -9.40 1.85
N GLU A 62 -2.75 -8.50 1.77
CA GLU A 62 -2.47 -7.07 1.59
C GLU A 62 -2.99 -6.25 2.76
N VAL A 63 -2.30 -5.15 3.05
CA VAL A 63 -2.78 -4.11 3.96
C VAL A 63 -2.71 -2.79 3.23
N TYR A 64 -3.84 -2.10 3.17
CA TYR A 64 -3.94 -0.75 2.62
C TYR A 64 -4.00 0.25 3.76
N VAL A 65 -3.25 1.33 3.62
CA VAL A 65 -3.28 2.46 4.55
C VAL A 65 -3.60 3.71 3.75
N PHE A 66 -4.76 4.31 3.98
CA PHE A 66 -5.18 5.51 3.25
C PHE A 66 -4.64 6.74 3.97
N LEU A 67 -3.93 7.58 3.22
CA LEU A 67 -3.19 8.73 3.75
C LEU A 67 -3.95 10.03 3.60
N SER A 68 -4.66 10.23 2.48
CA SER A 68 -5.41 11.45 2.20
C SER A 68 -6.50 11.19 1.18
N GLY A 69 -7.45 12.09 1.14
CA GLY A 69 -8.62 11.96 0.28
C GLY A 69 -9.71 11.09 0.89
N SER A 70 -10.72 10.78 0.10
CA SER A 70 -11.83 9.90 0.49
C SER A 70 -12.29 9.07 -0.69
N GLY A 71 -12.74 7.86 -0.40
CA GLY A 71 -13.17 6.97 -1.45
C GLY A 71 -13.97 5.80 -0.90
N VAL A 72 -14.09 4.78 -1.73
CA VAL A 72 -14.77 3.54 -1.36
C VAL A 72 -13.89 2.37 -1.78
N MET A 73 -13.70 1.44 -0.87
CA MET A 73 -13.07 0.16 -1.17
C MET A 73 -14.14 -0.93 -1.18
N THR A 74 -14.16 -1.71 -2.24
CA THR A 74 -15.12 -2.80 -2.41
C THR A 74 -14.41 -4.12 -2.15
N LEU A 75 -14.92 -4.89 -1.20
CA LEU A 75 -14.36 -6.17 -0.76
C LEU A 75 -15.42 -7.25 -0.90
N ASP A 76 -15.21 -8.19 -1.82
CA ASP A 76 -16.18 -9.25 -2.16
C ASP A 76 -17.59 -8.70 -2.40
N GLY A 77 -17.68 -7.56 -3.10
CA GLY A 77 -18.94 -6.92 -3.45
C GLY A 77 -19.52 -5.97 -2.39
N ASP A 78 -18.95 -5.91 -1.21
CA ASP A 78 -19.38 -5.00 -0.15
C ASP A 78 -18.56 -3.71 -0.17
N ASP A 79 -19.24 -2.58 -0.10
CA ASP A 79 -18.63 -1.26 -0.15
C ASP A 79 -18.33 -0.72 1.25
N PHE A 80 -17.11 -0.22 1.44
CA PHE A 80 -16.66 0.40 2.69
C PHE A 80 -16.08 1.78 2.40
N PRO A 81 -16.58 2.84 3.05
CA PRO A 81 -15.97 4.16 2.93
C PRO A 81 -14.54 4.13 3.51
N VAL A 82 -13.62 4.77 2.80
CA VAL A 82 -12.24 4.94 3.26
C VAL A 82 -11.82 6.40 3.17
N ALA A 83 -10.96 6.82 4.07
CA ALA A 83 -10.43 8.17 4.12
C ALA A 83 -9.09 8.14 4.84
N SER A 84 -8.47 9.32 5.04
CA SER A 84 -7.24 9.43 5.81
C SER A 84 -7.37 8.69 7.15
N GLY A 85 -6.45 7.76 7.41
CA GLY A 85 -6.45 6.94 8.62
C GLY A 85 -7.19 5.61 8.50
N SER A 86 -7.85 5.33 7.38
CA SER A 86 -8.43 3.99 7.15
C SER A 86 -7.33 2.98 6.90
N VAL A 87 -7.40 1.84 7.60
CA VAL A 87 -6.47 0.73 7.45
C VAL A 87 -7.29 -0.53 7.15
N VAL A 88 -6.98 -1.19 6.04
CA VAL A 88 -7.77 -2.33 5.57
C VAL A 88 -6.85 -3.51 5.30
N ARG A 89 -7.06 -4.61 6.04
CA ARG A 89 -6.41 -5.89 5.74
C ARG A 89 -7.28 -6.68 4.78
N VAL A 90 -6.67 -7.25 3.76
CA VAL A 90 -7.37 -8.04 2.76
C VAL A 90 -6.71 -9.40 2.63
N ALA A 91 -7.45 -10.48 2.95
CA ALA A 91 -6.96 -11.85 2.76
C ALA A 91 -6.78 -12.14 1.25
N PRO A 92 -5.90 -13.09 0.88
CA PRO A 92 -5.59 -13.33 -0.53
C PRO A 92 -6.80 -13.53 -1.44
N SER A 93 -7.76 -14.34 -1.04
CA SER A 93 -8.90 -14.72 -1.90
C SER A 93 -9.97 -13.65 -2.04
N VAL A 94 -9.95 -12.60 -1.23
CA VAL A 94 -10.96 -11.53 -1.29
C VAL A 94 -10.77 -10.72 -2.56
N VAL A 95 -11.83 -10.58 -3.35
CA VAL A 95 -11.84 -9.71 -4.53
C VAL A 95 -11.92 -8.26 -4.08
N ARG A 96 -10.95 -7.43 -4.50
CA ARG A 96 -10.88 -6.03 -4.08
C ARG A 96 -10.76 -5.09 -5.26
N THR A 97 -11.31 -3.92 -5.07
CA THR A 97 -11.11 -2.76 -5.93
C THR A 97 -11.41 -1.50 -5.11
N HIS A 98 -11.01 -0.35 -5.60
CA HIS A 98 -11.32 0.91 -4.92
C HIS A 98 -11.49 2.05 -5.92
N ARG A 99 -12.12 3.12 -5.46
CA ARG A 99 -12.39 4.31 -6.26
C ARG A 99 -12.33 5.56 -5.40
N ASN A 100 -12.00 6.66 -6.06
CA ASN A 100 -11.99 7.98 -5.43
C ASN A 100 -13.38 8.60 -5.59
N THR A 101 -14.06 8.86 -4.47
CA THR A 101 -15.36 9.52 -4.44
C THR A 101 -15.30 10.93 -3.87
N GLY A 102 -14.11 11.39 -3.51
CA GLY A 102 -13.87 12.73 -2.99
C GLY A 102 -13.54 13.74 -4.08
N ASP A 103 -13.10 14.91 -3.66
CA ASP A 103 -12.73 16.03 -4.54
C ASP A 103 -11.23 16.32 -4.53
N THR A 104 -10.45 15.49 -3.87
CA THR A 104 -8.97 15.53 -3.86
C THR A 104 -8.42 14.13 -4.19
N PRO A 105 -7.14 14.00 -4.56
CA PRO A 105 -6.55 12.69 -4.81
C PRO A 105 -6.69 11.75 -3.61
N LEU A 106 -6.97 10.48 -3.88
CA LEU A 106 -7.00 9.43 -2.87
C LEU A 106 -5.62 8.77 -2.86
N VAL A 107 -4.85 9.04 -1.81
CA VAL A 107 -3.48 8.54 -1.68
C VAL A 107 -3.44 7.43 -0.65
N PHE A 108 -2.75 6.35 -0.99
CA PHE A 108 -2.70 5.17 -0.13
C PHE A 108 -1.39 4.42 -0.27
N LEU A 109 -1.04 3.70 0.79
CA LEU A 109 0.02 2.70 0.79
C LEU A 109 -0.60 1.32 0.68
N CYS A 110 0.10 0.40 0.01
CA CYS A 110 -0.28 -1.00 -0.02
C CYS A 110 0.94 -1.85 0.31
N PHE A 111 0.78 -2.73 1.28
CA PHE A 111 1.80 -3.70 1.69
C PHE A 111 1.30 -5.08 1.36
N GLN A 112 2.16 -5.96 0.83
CA GLN A 112 1.78 -7.34 0.61
C GLN A 112 2.91 -8.29 0.94
N ALA A 113 2.54 -9.40 1.55
CA ALA A 113 3.44 -10.50 1.86
C ALA A 113 2.61 -11.80 1.93
N LYS A 114 3.28 -12.93 1.86
CA LYS A 114 2.59 -14.23 1.97
C LYS A 114 1.82 -14.30 3.28
N ALA A 115 0.54 -14.66 3.21
CA ALA A 115 -0.33 -14.75 4.37
C ALA A 115 0.24 -15.75 5.39
N GLY A 116 0.25 -15.34 6.67
CA GLY A 116 0.73 -16.18 7.78
C GLY A 116 2.24 -16.38 7.83
N SER A 117 3.02 -15.63 7.05
CA SER A 117 4.46 -15.84 6.95
C SER A 117 5.29 -15.17 8.05
N LEU A 118 4.72 -14.23 8.79
CA LEU A 118 5.43 -13.57 9.88
C LEU A 118 5.51 -14.51 11.09
N GLU A 119 6.73 -14.95 11.44
CA GLU A 119 6.95 -15.89 12.53
C GLU A 119 7.21 -15.19 13.86
N GLN A 120 7.97 -14.10 13.81
CA GLN A 120 8.32 -13.31 15.00
C GLN A 120 7.70 -11.94 14.90
N ALA A 121 6.78 -11.66 15.79
CA ALA A 121 6.15 -10.36 15.85
C ALA A 121 6.83 -9.50 16.92
N THR A 122 7.41 -8.42 16.48
CA THR A 122 7.79 -7.27 17.29
C THR A 122 8.81 -7.46 18.40
N LEU A 123 8.34 -7.57 19.66
CA LEU A 123 9.22 -7.37 20.83
C LEU A 123 10.24 -8.47 21.04
N ASP A 124 9.87 -9.73 20.74
CA ASP A 124 10.78 -10.85 20.96
C ASP A 124 11.90 -10.92 19.91
N ASP A 125 11.67 -10.36 18.72
CA ASP A 125 12.69 -10.26 17.67
C ASP A 125 13.53 -8.99 17.83
N GLY A 126 12.99 -7.98 18.48
CA GLY A 126 13.69 -6.70 18.71
C GLY A 126 14.75 -6.81 19.79
N GLU A 127 15.82 -6.10 19.59
CA GLU A 127 16.95 -6.06 20.52
C GLU A 127 17.36 -4.61 20.77
N LEU A 128 17.40 -4.21 22.05
CA LEU A 128 17.81 -2.86 22.42
C LEU A 128 19.34 -2.75 22.45
N ILE A 129 19.84 -1.68 21.86
CA ILE A 129 21.29 -1.41 21.82
C ILE A 129 21.65 -0.18 22.66
#